data_ebf3fa92e8b7451731e310f1dd05f5d8
#
_entry.id   ebf3fa92e8b7451731e310f1dd05f5d8
#
_cell.length_a   1.000
_cell.length_b   1.000
_cell.length_c   1.000
_cell.angle_alpha   90.00
_cell.angle_beta   90.00
_cell.angle_gamma   90.00
#
_symmetry.space_group_name_H-M   'P 1'
#
loop_
_entity.id
_entity.type
_entity.pdbx_description
1 polymer ?
#
loop_
_entity_poly.entity_id
_entity_poly.type
_entity_poly.pdbx_seq_one_letter_code
_entity_poly.pdbx_strand_id
1 'polypeptide(L)'
;MLLLVACSSVPPESAEPSGDAGIAIARAAAQLVGTPYHFGGADLQGFDCSGLAVYVHERTGVEIPRTADAQRRAALPVSPDALSPGDLVFFRIHSRHVNHVGIYAGGGRFIHAPRSGESVSYGNLQDAYYHKHFAGAGRFWNRQASATYVPSVY
;
A
#
# COMPACT_ATOMS: atom_id res chain seq x y z
N MET A 1 56.14 5.29 -24.63
CA MET A 1 55.01 6.20 -24.40
C MET A 1 53.82 5.32 -24.04
N LEU A 2 53.57 5.14 -22.75
CA LEU A 2 52.55 4.24 -22.22
C LEU A 2 51.30 5.06 -21.88
N LEU A 3 50.22 4.81 -22.62
CA LEU A 3 48.90 5.43 -22.36
C LEU A 3 48.19 4.64 -21.25
N LEU A 4 48.04 5.22 -20.08
CA LEU A 4 47.21 4.74 -18.99
C LEU A 4 45.75 5.09 -19.31
N VAL A 5 44.94 4.08 -19.65
CA VAL A 5 43.48 4.21 -19.72
C VAL A 5 42.94 4.12 -18.30
N ALA A 6 42.49 5.24 -17.76
CA ALA A 6 41.77 5.27 -16.49
C ALA A 6 40.34 4.82 -16.73
N CYS A 7 40.00 3.60 -16.25
CA CYS A 7 38.61 3.15 -16.12
C CYS A 7 37.94 3.93 -14.97
N SER A 8 37.17 4.93 -15.31
CA SER A 8 36.26 5.58 -14.36
C SER A 8 35.08 4.63 -14.12
N SER A 9 35.08 3.91 -12.99
CA SER A 9 33.92 3.21 -12.49
C SER A 9 32.94 4.23 -11.94
N VAL A 10 31.87 4.49 -12.67
CA VAL A 10 30.71 5.23 -12.18
C VAL A 10 30.08 4.38 -11.07
N PRO A 11 29.92 4.87 -9.83
CA PRO A 11 29.19 4.13 -8.81
C PRO A 11 27.74 3.97 -9.27
N PRO A 12 27.08 2.83 -8.93
CA PRO A 12 25.68 2.66 -9.28
C PRO A 12 24.87 3.77 -8.60
N GLU A 13 24.19 4.54 -9.43
CA GLU A 13 23.23 5.54 -8.99
C GLU A 13 22.22 4.85 -8.07
N SER A 14 22.20 5.24 -6.80
CA SER A 14 21.22 4.79 -5.84
C SER A 14 19.86 5.17 -6.37
N ALA A 15 19.09 4.19 -6.85
CA ALA A 15 17.72 4.40 -7.29
C ALA A 15 16.92 4.97 -6.11
N GLU A 16 16.63 6.26 -6.17
CA GLU A 16 15.64 6.89 -5.31
C GLU A 16 14.35 6.07 -5.42
N PRO A 17 13.64 5.80 -4.32
CA PRO A 17 12.36 5.11 -4.38
C PRO A 17 11.39 5.97 -5.17
N SER A 18 11.29 5.69 -6.45
CA SER A 18 10.45 6.42 -7.37
C SER A 18 8.99 6.21 -7.00
N GLY A 19 8.15 7.22 -7.22
CA GLY A 19 6.69 7.10 -7.11
C GLY A 19 6.10 5.93 -7.92
N ASP A 20 6.90 5.27 -8.72
CA ASP A 20 6.60 4.08 -9.51
C ASP A 20 6.16 2.88 -8.64
N ALA A 21 6.72 2.71 -7.43
CA ALA A 21 6.32 1.61 -6.54
C ALA A 21 4.87 1.77 -6.06
N GLY A 22 4.47 2.98 -5.69
CA GLY A 22 3.09 3.26 -5.32
C GLY A 22 2.12 3.09 -6.49
N ILE A 23 2.51 3.54 -7.68
CA ILE A 23 1.74 3.35 -8.91
C ILE A 23 1.60 1.85 -9.23
N ALA A 24 2.65 1.06 -9.05
CA ALA A 24 2.60 -0.39 -9.27
C ALA A 24 1.62 -1.08 -8.31
N ILE A 25 1.58 -0.68 -7.04
CA ILE A 25 0.62 -1.18 -6.05
C ILE A 25 -0.82 -0.84 -6.48
N ALA A 26 -1.08 0.41 -6.83
CA ALA A 26 -2.40 0.84 -7.27
C ALA A 26 -2.87 0.12 -8.55
N ARG A 27 -1.97 -0.08 -9.51
CA ARG A 27 -2.25 -0.85 -10.73
C ARG A 27 -2.55 -2.32 -10.44
N ALA A 28 -1.79 -2.96 -9.55
CA ALA A 28 -2.04 -4.33 -9.13
C ALA A 28 -3.44 -4.45 -8.49
N ALA A 29 -3.83 -3.51 -7.63
CA ALA A 29 -5.17 -3.48 -7.05
C ALA A 29 -6.26 -3.28 -8.11
N ALA A 30 -6.05 -2.40 -9.08
CA ALA A 30 -7.00 -2.16 -10.17
C ALA A 30 -7.28 -3.41 -11.01
N GLN A 31 -6.29 -4.26 -11.22
CA GLN A 31 -6.45 -5.53 -11.95
C GLN A 31 -7.28 -6.56 -11.19
N LEU A 32 -7.47 -6.38 -9.88
CA LEU A 32 -8.22 -7.28 -9.02
C LEU A 32 -9.69 -6.86 -8.83
N VAL A 33 -10.10 -5.72 -9.38
CA VAL A 33 -11.51 -5.29 -9.39
C VAL A 33 -12.38 -6.39 -9.99
N GLY A 34 -13.46 -6.72 -9.28
CA GLY A 34 -14.36 -7.82 -9.64
C GLY A 34 -14.06 -9.16 -8.91
N THR A 35 -12.91 -9.31 -8.26
CA THR A 35 -12.63 -10.47 -7.42
C THR A 35 -13.57 -10.49 -6.21
N PRO A 36 -14.20 -11.63 -5.87
CA PRO A 36 -15.14 -11.70 -4.76
C PRO A 36 -14.52 -11.33 -3.42
N TYR A 37 -15.32 -10.75 -2.54
CA TYR A 37 -14.97 -10.66 -1.13
C TYR A 37 -14.98 -12.05 -0.49
N HIS A 38 -13.97 -12.35 0.29
CA HIS A 38 -13.89 -13.57 1.08
C HIS A 38 -13.34 -13.24 2.47
N PHE A 39 -14.12 -13.49 3.51
CA PHE A 39 -13.66 -13.25 4.89
C PHE A 39 -12.38 -14.05 5.18
N GLY A 40 -11.33 -13.35 5.65
CA GLY A 40 -10.01 -13.94 5.86
C GLY A 40 -9.21 -14.22 4.59
N GLY A 41 -9.73 -13.85 3.41
CA GLY A 41 -9.09 -14.08 2.13
C GLY A 41 -7.94 -13.12 1.82
N ALA A 42 -6.89 -13.64 1.19
CA ALA A 42 -5.72 -12.88 0.76
C ALA A 42 -5.12 -13.46 -0.54
N ASP A 43 -5.93 -14.04 -1.39
CA ASP A 43 -5.53 -14.66 -2.65
C ASP A 43 -6.59 -14.45 -3.75
N LEU A 44 -6.30 -14.96 -4.95
CA LEU A 44 -7.17 -14.79 -6.12
C LEU A 44 -8.54 -15.50 -6.02
N GLN A 45 -8.75 -16.32 -5.01
CA GLN A 45 -10.07 -16.92 -4.71
C GLN A 45 -11.00 -15.93 -4.01
N GLY A 46 -10.43 -14.92 -3.36
CA GLY A 46 -11.16 -13.85 -2.74
C GLY A 46 -10.31 -13.10 -1.71
N PHE A 47 -10.69 -11.87 -1.45
CA PHE A 47 -9.99 -10.98 -0.52
C PHE A 47 -10.92 -10.45 0.55
N ASP A 48 -10.42 -10.30 1.79
CA ASP A 48 -10.91 -9.27 2.67
C ASP A 48 -10.15 -7.96 2.45
N CYS A 49 -10.54 -6.87 3.12
CA CYS A 49 -9.96 -5.54 2.85
C CYS A 49 -8.45 -5.48 3.09
N SER A 50 -7.99 -6.00 4.22
CA SER A 50 -6.57 -6.01 4.58
C SER A 50 -5.78 -7.08 3.82
N GLY A 51 -6.40 -8.19 3.44
CA GLY A 51 -5.80 -9.23 2.60
C GLY A 51 -5.52 -8.75 1.18
N LEU A 52 -6.40 -7.93 0.62
CA LEU A 52 -6.14 -7.25 -0.66
C LEU A 52 -4.91 -6.35 -0.56
N ALA A 53 -4.81 -5.55 0.50
CA ALA A 53 -3.66 -4.69 0.73
C ALA A 53 -2.35 -5.50 0.87
N VAL A 54 -2.34 -6.59 1.64
CA VAL A 54 -1.19 -7.51 1.75
C VAL A 54 -0.79 -8.04 0.38
N TYR A 55 -1.74 -8.59 -0.35
CA TYR A 55 -1.47 -9.22 -1.65
C TYR A 55 -0.80 -8.28 -2.65
N VAL A 56 -1.30 -7.06 -2.80
CA VAL A 56 -0.73 -6.11 -3.78
C VAL A 56 0.62 -5.56 -3.34
N HIS A 57 0.85 -5.41 -2.04
CA HIS A 57 2.16 -4.99 -1.53
C HIS A 57 3.21 -6.09 -1.70
N GLU A 58 2.90 -7.34 -1.38
CA GLU A 58 3.82 -8.48 -1.58
C GLU A 58 4.29 -8.61 -3.02
N ARG A 59 3.42 -8.34 -4.00
CA ARG A 59 3.78 -8.37 -5.43
C ARG A 59 4.80 -7.29 -5.82
N THR A 60 4.96 -6.28 -5.02
CA THR A 60 5.99 -5.23 -5.18
C THR A 60 7.18 -5.40 -4.22
N GLY A 61 7.24 -6.54 -3.52
CA GLY A 61 8.32 -6.85 -2.58
C GLY A 61 8.19 -6.16 -1.22
N VAL A 62 7.01 -5.66 -0.88
CA VAL A 62 6.75 -4.97 0.39
C VAL A 62 5.89 -5.84 1.30
N GLU A 63 6.43 -6.22 2.46
CA GLU A 63 5.66 -6.92 3.49
C GLU A 63 4.94 -5.92 4.40
N ILE A 64 3.65 -6.16 4.64
CA ILE A 64 2.83 -5.36 5.55
C ILE A 64 2.04 -6.28 6.50
N PRO A 65 1.62 -5.77 7.67
CA PRO A 65 0.82 -6.55 8.62
C PRO A 65 -0.50 -7.03 8.02
N ARG A 66 -1.02 -8.16 8.54
CA ARG A 66 -2.22 -8.81 8.00
C ARG A 66 -3.52 -8.05 8.23
N THR A 67 -3.65 -7.32 9.34
CA THR A 67 -4.92 -6.67 9.71
C THR A 67 -4.89 -5.16 9.47
N ALA A 68 -6.04 -4.57 9.16
CA ALA A 68 -6.15 -3.13 8.90
C ALA A 68 -5.64 -2.26 10.06
N ASP A 69 -5.94 -2.62 11.31
CA ASP A 69 -5.49 -1.89 12.48
C ASP A 69 -3.96 -1.97 12.67
N ALA A 70 -3.37 -3.15 12.45
CA ALA A 70 -1.93 -3.31 12.50
C ALA A 70 -1.23 -2.58 11.33
N GLN A 71 -1.82 -2.59 10.15
CA GLN A 71 -1.34 -1.82 9.00
C GLN A 71 -1.34 -0.32 9.32
N ARG A 72 -2.41 0.20 9.91
CA ARG A 72 -2.50 1.61 10.30
C ARG A 72 -1.41 2.01 11.29
N ARG A 73 -1.14 1.17 12.28
CA ARG A 73 -0.08 1.44 13.28
C ARG A 73 1.33 1.36 12.72
N ALA A 74 1.57 0.48 11.76
CA ALA A 74 2.90 0.23 11.20
C ALA A 74 3.25 1.16 10.02
N ALA A 75 2.26 1.72 9.33
CA ALA A 75 2.48 2.58 8.18
C ALA A 75 3.11 3.92 8.57
N LEU A 76 3.90 4.50 7.68
CA LEU A 76 4.28 5.91 7.78
C LEU A 76 3.04 6.77 7.55
N PRO A 77 2.66 7.64 8.50
CA PRO A 77 1.50 8.50 8.34
C PRO A 77 1.60 9.39 7.10
N VAL A 78 0.50 9.50 6.38
CA VAL A 78 0.36 10.39 5.21
C VAL A 78 -0.79 11.36 5.47
N SER A 79 -0.54 12.65 5.26
CA SER A 79 -1.60 13.65 5.29
C SER A 79 -2.60 13.40 4.15
N PRO A 80 -3.91 13.61 4.37
CA PRO A 80 -4.91 13.51 3.32
C PRO A 80 -4.61 14.37 2.08
N ASP A 81 -3.95 15.51 2.27
CA ASP A 81 -3.54 16.41 1.18
C ASP A 81 -2.32 15.91 0.41
N ALA A 82 -1.60 14.93 0.93
CA ALA A 82 -0.36 14.39 0.36
C ALA A 82 -0.53 12.94 -0.15
N LEU A 83 -1.76 12.47 -0.32
CA LEU A 83 -2.05 11.13 -0.81
C LEU A 83 -1.47 10.91 -2.21
N SER A 84 -0.82 9.78 -2.38
CA SER A 84 -0.30 9.28 -3.67
C SER A 84 -0.84 7.88 -3.96
N PRO A 85 -0.98 7.48 -5.23
CA PRO A 85 -1.37 6.11 -5.56
C PRO A 85 -0.50 5.08 -4.84
N GLY A 86 -1.13 4.02 -4.32
CA GLY A 86 -0.49 2.98 -3.53
C GLY A 86 -0.46 3.25 -2.02
N ASP A 87 -0.84 4.44 -1.56
CA ASP A 87 -1.06 4.68 -0.14
C ASP A 87 -2.28 3.91 0.37
N LEU A 88 -2.27 3.56 1.64
CA LEU A 88 -3.41 2.95 2.30
C LEU A 88 -4.28 4.03 2.95
N VAL A 89 -5.58 3.92 2.75
CA VAL A 89 -6.59 4.75 3.41
C VAL A 89 -7.38 3.90 4.39
N PHE A 90 -7.51 4.35 5.61
CA PHE A 90 -8.05 3.60 6.76
C PHE A 90 -9.36 4.17 7.24
N PHE A 91 -10.24 3.28 7.70
CA PHE A 91 -11.57 3.65 8.17
C PHE A 91 -11.92 2.95 9.48
N ARG A 92 -12.75 3.64 10.30
CA ARG A 92 -13.46 3.08 11.46
C ARG A 92 -14.94 2.99 11.13
N ILE A 93 -15.38 1.83 10.67
CA ILE A 93 -16.75 1.59 10.26
C ILE A 93 -17.50 0.94 11.41
N HIS A 94 -18.35 1.71 12.12
CA HIS A 94 -19.08 1.26 13.30
C HIS A 94 -18.19 0.59 14.36
N SER A 95 -16.95 1.09 14.51
CA SER A 95 -15.92 0.51 15.38
C SER A 95 -15.11 1.61 16.06
N ARG A 96 -14.56 1.29 17.23
CA ARG A 96 -13.59 2.14 17.93
C ARG A 96 -12.18 2.01 17.34
N HIS A 97 -11.91 0.91 16.64
CA HIS A 97 -10.63 0.62 16.01
C HIS A 97 -10.74 0.71 14.49
N VAL A 98 -9.60 0.88 13.83
CA VAL A 98 -9.53 0.75 12.37
C VAL A 98 -9.89 -0.69 12.01
N ASN A 99 -10.91 -0.84 11.18
CA ASN A 99 -11.44 -2.14 10.77
C ASN A 99 -11.64 -2.26 9.26
N HIS A 100 -11.28 -1.23 8.51
CA HIS A 100 -11.35 -1.24 7.06
C HIS A 100 -10.20 -0.48 6.44
N VAL A 101 -9.76 -0.91 5.26
CA VAL A 101 -8.65 -0.33 4.50
C VAL A 101 -8.92 -0.42 3.01
N GLY A 102 -8.46 0.58 2.27
CA GLY A 102 -8.40 0.58 0.82
C GLY A 102 -7.05 1.07 0.31
N ILE A 103 -6.78 0.83 -0.95
CA ILE A 103 -5.58 1.29 -1.66
C ILE A 103 -5.94 2.54 -2.47
N TYR A 104 -5.31 3.66 -2.17
CA TYR A 104 -5.54 4.91 -2.89
C TYR A 104 -5.09 4.79 -4.34
N ALA A 105 -5.96 5.19 -5.26
CA ALA A 105 -5.75 5.07 -6.70
C ALA A 105 -5.55 6.41 -7.41
N GLY A 106 -5.59 7.52 -6.67
CA GLY A 106 -5.57 8.88 -7.22
C GLY A 106 -6.98 9.46 -7.41
N GLY A 107 -7.07 10.78 -7.53
CA GLY A 107 -8.34 11.47 -7.80
C GLY A 107 -9.42 11.30 -6.73
N GLY A 108 -9.04 11.08 -5.48
CA GLY A 108 -9.97 10.84 -4.38
C GLY A 108 -10.57 9.44 -4.35
N ARG A 109 -10.16 8.54 -5.25
CA ARG A 109 -10.67 7.17 -5.36
C ARG A 109 -9.73 6.17 -4.67
N PHE A 110 -10.30 5.11 -4.15
CA PHE A 110 -9.55 3.99 -3.58
C PHE A 110 -10.17 2.65 -4.01
N ILE A 111 -9.37 1.59 -3.96
CA ILE A 111 -9.79 0.24 -4.31
C ILE A 111 -9.83 -0.57 -3.03
N HIS A 112 -10.91 -1.31 -2.81
CA HIS A 112 -11.10 -2.09 -1.60
C HIS A 112 -11.95 -3.34 -1.84
N ALA A 113 -11.83 -4.32 -0.93
CA ALA A 113 -12.76 -5.43 -0.80
C ALA A 113 -13.78 -5.06 0.30
N PRO A 114 -15.01 -4.65 -0.06
CA PRO A 114 -15.89 -3.96 0.89
C PRO A 114 -16.50 -4.88 1.94
N ARG A 115 -17.18 -5.95 1.57
CA ARG A 115 -17.87 -6.88 2.47
C ARG A 115 -18.39 -8.12 1.73
N SER A 116 -18.86 -9.10 2.50
CA SER A 116 -19.48 -10.33 1.98
C SER A 116 -20.61 -10.03 0.99
N GLY A 117 -20.66 -10.77 -0.09
CA GLY A 117 -21.63 -10.62 -1.17
C GLY A 117 -21.26 -9.58 -2.23
N GLU A 118 -20.20 -8.80 -1.98
CA GLU A 118 -19.67 -7.82 -2.93
C GLU A 118 -18.30 -8.25 -3.47
N SER A 119 -17.76 -7.47 -4.40
CA SER A 119 -16.45 -7.72 -5.00
C SER A 119 -15.53 -6.53 -4.80
N VAL A 120 -14.24 -6.74 -5.00
CA VAL A 120 -13.25 -5.66 -5.08
C VAL A 120 -13.75 -4.59 -6.05
N SER A 121 -13.80 -3.36 -5.59
CA SER A 121 -14.39 -2.23 -6.30
C SER A 121 -13.74 -0.91 -5.91
N TYR A 122 -14.09 0.14 -6.64
CA TYR A 122 -13.70 1.50 -6.30
C TYR A 122 -14.67 2.13 -5.29
N GLY A 123 -14.10 2.83 -4.31
CA GLY A 123 -14.79 3.78 -3.45
C GLY A 123 -14.29 5.20 -3.69
N ASN A 124 -14.95 6.18 -3.10
CA ASN A 124 -14.57 7.58 -3.19
C ASN A 124 -14.47 8.18 -1.78
N LEU A 125 -13.35 8.84 -1.47
CA LEU A 125 -13.13 9.50 -0.17
C LEU A 125 -14.08 10.66 0.09
N GLN A 126 -14.67 11.23 -0.97
CA GLN A 126 -15.63 12.33 -0.89
C GLN A 126 -17.07 11.83 -0.70
N ASP A 127 -17.31 10.54 -0.86
CA ASP A 127 -18.60 9.94 -0.48
C ASP A 127 -18.84 10.18 1.01
N ALA A 128 -20.05 10.63 1.35
CA ALA A 128 -20.41 11.02 2.71
C ALA A 128 -20.17 9.90 3.73
N TYR A 129 -20.40 8.65 3.32
CA TYR A 129 -20.17 7.48 4.17
C TYR A 129 -18.67 7.30 4.48
N TYR A 130 -17.82 7.25 3.47
CA TYR A 130 -16.37 7.07 3.66
C TYR A 130 -15.72 8.29 4.28
N HIS A 131 -16.14 9.49 3.94
CA HIS A 131 -15.65 10.71 4.56
C HIS A 131 -15.90 10.72 6.07
N LYS A 132 -17.09 10.34 6.50
CA LYS A 132 -17.47 10.25 7.92
C LYS A 132 -16.62 9.23 8.69
N HIS A 133 -16.25 8.12 8.07
CA HIS A 133 -15.53 7.02 8.72
C HIS A 133 -14.01 7.06 8.51
N PHE A 134 -13.51 8.02 7.77
CA PHE A 134 -12.06 8.14 7.49
C PHE A 134 -11.26 8.30 8.77
N ALA A 135 -10.21 7.47 8.94
CA ALA A 135 -9.39 7.40 10.14
C ALA A 135 -7.91 7.69 9.89
N GLY A 136 -7.56 8.10 8.69
CA GLY A 136 -6.18 8.44 8.32
C GLY A 136 -5.64 7.64 7.15
N ALA A 137 -4.42 7.93 6.76
CA ALA A 137 -3.73 7.26 5.67
C ALA A 137 -2.28 6.92 6.05
N GLY A 138 -1.67 6.02 5.30
CA GLY A 138 -0.30 5.60 5.54
C GLY A 138 0.36 4.99 4.33
N ARG A 139 1.69 4.91 4.37
CA ARG A 139 2.53 4.49 3.24
C ARG A 139 3.53 3.45 3.69
N PHE A 140 3.75 2.44 2.86
CA PHE A 140 4.76 1.41 3.07
C PHE A 140 5.83 1.39 1.97
N TRP A 141 5.49 1.77 0.77
CA TRP A 141 6.28 1.51 -0.45
C TRP A 141 7.56 2.34 -0.59
N ASN A 142 7.79 3.37 0.22
CA ASN A 142 9.04 4.13 0.23
C ASN A 142 9.94 3.81 1.44
N ARG A 143 9.66 2.76 2.22
CA ARG A 143 10.44 2.41 3.42
C ARG A 143 11.77 1.70 3.13
N GLN A 144 12.01 1.24 1.91
CA GLN A 144 13.20 0.46 1.58
C GLN A 144 14.52 1.25 1.62
N ALA A 145 14.49 2.58 1.68
CA ALA A 145 15.68 3.41 1.85
C ALA A 145 16.27 3.42 3.27
N SER A 146 15.59 2.82 4.27
CA SER A 146 15.98 2.88 5.68
C SER A 146 16.31 1.53 6.31
N ALA A 147 16.28 0.43 5.58
CA ALA A 147 16.50 -0.92 6.12
C ALA A 147 17.95 -1.40 6.01
N THR A 148 18.90 -0.58 6.47
CA THR A 148 20.20 -1.09 6.96
C THR A 148 20.21 -1.06 8.49
N TYR A 149 19.19 -1.61 9.11
CA TYR A 149 19.30 -2.02 10.51
C TYR A 149 19.89 -3.43 10.54
N VAL A 150 21.20 -3.51 10.72
CA VAL A 150 21.89 -4.76 11.10
C VAL A 150 21.69 -4.90 12.60
N PRO A 151 20.96 -5.91 13.10
CA PRO A 151 20.94 -6.15 14.53
C PRO A 151 22.34 -6.58 14.95
N SER A 152 22.94 -5.80 15.83
CA SER A 152 24.20 -6.16 16.49
C SER A 152 23.93 -7.40 17.31
N VAL A 153 24.57 -8.50 16.94
CA VAL A 153 24.57 -9.74 17.72
C VAL A 153 25.58 -9.55 18.85
N TYR A 154 25.10 -9.44 20.07
CA TYR A 154 25.83 -9.76 21.28
C TYR A 154 25.01 -10.74 22.13
#